data_fac8f87bb4e23c7f7cd56e936753b7ac
#
_entry.id   fac8f87bb4e23c7f7cd56e936753b7ac
#
_cell.length_a   1.000
_cell.length_b   1.000
_cell.length_c   1.000
_cell.angle_alpha   90.00
_cell.angle_beta   90.00
_cell.angle_gamma   90.00
#
_symmetry.space_group_name_H-M   'P 1'
#
loop_
_entity.id
_entity.type
_entity.pdbx_description
1 polymer ?
#
loop_
_entity_poly.entity_id
_entity_poly.type
_entity_poly.pdbx_seq_one_letter_code
_entity_poly.pdbx_strand_id
1 'polypeptide(L)'
;ESTREDVSQNSSATKFTHDVLDVPFNRAYLSKQIMEQQDVQRIDDALTLVSGVFHQNSFGGGFWDNYSFRGFSTDPNLGAAMIRNGLSVNRGISAPKDVVNIESLEFLKGPMAALYGRGETGGLLNLNSKKPQWESESELNLRANTQEQYRISLEHTAPINDELAYRLAVAHEDNQSFRDHVSSERWFFSPQLTWKISDQTQLDFDSEFTEHKGTFDRGVSTVNHQFVMDPKTFTGEPDDGDLKIKDYFYQLRLSHEFNPDWKLNSAVSYKDAQMVGFATEPRRMQADGRTLERQRRYRDYTSEDVLAQTELLGKIDTSWAR
;
A
#
# COMPACT_ATOMS: atom_id res chain seq x y z
N GLU A 1 21.87 9.55 13.51
CA GLU A 1 23.04 9.07 12.69
C GLU A 1 22.71 7.84 11.85
N SER A 2 21.76 6.97 12.23
CA SER A 2 21.34 5.78 11.44
C SER A 2 20.61 6.11 10.13
N THR A 3 20.06 7.29 9.97
CA THR A 3 19.21 7.69 8.84
C THR A 3 19.93 7.93 7.52
N ARG A 4 21.25 8.04 7.52
CA ARG A 4 22.03 8.23 6.28
C ARG A 4 22.45 6.91 5.62
N GLU A 5 22.65 5.85 6.37
CA GLU A 5 23.10 4.56 5.83
C GLU A 5 21.98 3.82 5.09
N ASP A 6 20.75 3.84 5.60
CA ASP A 6 19.61 3.16 4.96
C ASP A 6 19.18 3.78 3.62
N VAL A 7 19.46 5.07 3.43
CA VAL A 7 19.14 5.78 2.18
C VAL A 7 20.24 5.62 1.13
N SER A 8 21.47 5.31 1.53
CA SER A 8 22.64 5.23 0.64
C SER A 8 22.66 3.99 -0.24
N GLN A 9 21.99 2.91 0.18
CA GLN A 9 21.97 1.64 -0.56
C GLN A 9 20.57 1.35 -1.12
N ASN A 10 20.54 0.82 -2.33
CA ASN A 10 19.30 0.44 -3.00
C ASN A 10 19.45 -0.91 -3.69
N SER A 11 18.53 -1.83 -3.39
CA SER A 11 18.38 -3.10 -4.08
C SER A 11 17.14 -3.16 -4.98
N SER A 12 16.13 -2.33 -4.73
CA SER A 12 14.84 -2.40 -5.43
C SER A 12 14.93 -2.00 -6.90
N ALA A 13 15.83 -1.06 -7.24
CA ALA A 13 15.97 -0.59 -8.62
C ALA A 13 16.78 -1.52 -9.52
N THR A 14 17.62 -2.40 -8.97
CA THR A 14 18.55 -3.25 -9.72
C THR A 14 18.54 -4.72 -9.31
N LYS A 15 17.86 -5.09 -8.22
CA LYS A 15 17.91 -6.39 -7.52
C LYS A 15 19.25 -6.67 -6.82
N PHE A 16 20.24 -5.81 -6.98
CA PHE A 16 21.52 -5.85 -6.27
C PHE A 16 21.67 -4.63 -5.37
N THR A 17 22.41 -4.76 -4.28
CA THR A 17 22.70 -3.65 -3.39
C THR A 17 23.77 -2.75 -4.04
N HIS A 18 23.39 -1.52 -4.35
CA HIS A 18 24.28 -0.51 -4.89
C HIS A 18 24.15 0.79 -4.12
N ASP A 19 25.19 1.64 -4.20
CA ASP A 19 25.04 3.03 -3.79
C ASP A 19 23.97 3.71 -4.66
N VAL A 20 23.11 4.51 -4.03
CA VAL A 20 22.03 5.22 -4.73
C VAL A 20 22.53 6.10 -5.85
N LEU A 21 23.74 6.67 -5.72
CA LEU A 21 24.36 7.51 -6.74
C LEU A 21 24.85 6.74 -7.96
N ASP A 22 25.08 5.44 -7.83
CA ASP A 22 25.52 4.57 -8.92
C ASP A 22 24.35 3.99 -9.73
N VAL A 23 23.11 4.19 -9.27
CA VAL A 23 21.93 3.64 -9.92
C VAL A 23 21.23 4.70 -10.77
N PRO A 24 21.13 4.53 -12.11
CA PRO A 24 20.58 5.53 -13.03
C PRO A 24 19.04 5.59 -13.02
N PHE A 25 18.42 5.44 -11.85
CA PHE A 25 16.97 5.49 -11.68
C PHE A 25 16.53 6.64 -10.76
N ASN A 26 15.44 7.29 -11.12
CA ASN A 26 14.81 8.27 -10.25
C ASN A 26 13.97 7.57 -9.20
N ARG A 27 14.39 7.71 -7.95
CA ARG A 27 13.77 7.10 -6.76
C ARG A 27 13.43 8.18 -5.74
N ALA A 28 12.28 8.05 -5.08
CA ALA A 28 12.03 8.70 -3.80
C ALA A 28 11.86 7.63 -2.73
N TYR A 29 12.46 7.87 -1.57
CA TYR A 29 12.46 6.95 -0.44
C TYR A 29 11.90 7.65 0.79
N LEU A 30 10.89 7.06 1.41
CA LEU A 30 10.33 7.49 2.67
C LEU A 30 10.58 6.39 3.71
N SER A 31 11.45 6.68 4.67
CA SER A 31 11.71 5.79 5.80
C SER A 31 10.57 5.83 6.82
N LYS A 32 10.50 4.82 7.71
CA LYS A 32 9.63 4.81 8.89
C LYS A 32 9.68 6.15 9.62
N GLN A 33 10.88 6.66 9.90
CA GLN A 33 11.08 7.93 10.61
C GLN A 33 10.45 9.13 9.90
N ILE A 34 10.59 9.24 8.57
CA ILE A 34 9.97 10.32 7.81
C ILE A 34 8.44 10.18 7.85
N MET A 35 7.93 8.97 7.70
CA MET A 35 6.48 8.72 7.75
C MET A 35 5.90 9.08 9.13
N GLU A 36 6.58 8.74 10.21
CA GLU A 36 6.18 9.12 11.58
C GLU A 36 6.22 10.63 11.81
N GLN A 37 7.30 11.30 11.40
CA GLN A 37 7.44 12.76 11.53
C GLN A 37 6.39 13.54 10.73
N GLN A 38 5.91 12.99 9.63
CA GLN A 38 4.89 13.59 8.77
C GLN A 38 3.48 13.06 9.03
N ASP A 39 3.33 12.25 10.09
CA ASP A 39 2.04 11.66 10.51
C ASP A 39 1.34 10.87 9.39
N VAL A 40 2.11 10.14 8.59
CA VAL A 40 1.60 9.29 7.52
C VAL A 40 0.92 8.07 8.11
N GLN A 41 -0.37 7.86 7.82
CA GLN A 41 -1.16 6.72 8.30
C GLN A 41 -1.56 5.77 7.15
N ARG A 42 -1.62 6.30 5.94
CA ARG A 42 -1.97 5.59 4.71
C ARG A 42 -0.98 5.98 3.61
N ILE A 43 -0.93 5.18 2.56
CA ILE A 43 -0.09 5.50 1.39
C ILE A 43 -0.48 6.85 0.77
N ASP A 44 -1.76 7.17 0.74
CA ASP A 44 -2.26 8.45 0.20
C ASP A 44 -1.63 9.68 0.89
N ASP A 45 -1.40 9.61 2.20
CA ASP A 45 -0.75 10.69 2.95
C ASP A 45 0.69 10.91 2.48
N ALA A 46 1.40 9.82 2.17
CA ALA A 46 2.78 9.83 1.71
C ALA A 46 2.96 10.49 0.33
N LEU A 47 1.92 10.52 -0.51
CA LEU A 47 2.03 11.05 -1.88
C LEU A 47 2.34 12.53 -1.91
N THR A 48 1.92 13.29 -0.90
CA THR A 48 2.20 14.73 -0.80
C THR A 48 3.69 15.03 -0.58
N LEU A 49 4.44 14.06 -0.09
CA LEU A 49 5.88 14.16 0.18
C LEU A 49 6.75 13.82 -1.04
N VAL A 50 6.14 13.34 -2.13
CA VAL A 50 6.88 12.80 -3.27
C VAL A 50 6.55 13.54 -4.56
N SER A 51 7.56 14.19 -5.15
CA SER A 51 7.39 14.90 -6.43
C SER A 51 7.06 13.92 -7.57
N GLY A 52 6.15 14.33 -8.48
CA GLY A 52 5.80 13.56 -9.67
C GLY A 52 4.94 12.31 -9.40
N VAL A 53 4.40 12.17 -8.19
CA VAL A 53 3.38 11.19 -7.83
C VAL A 53 2.18 11.96 -7.33
N PHE A 54 0.99 11.63 -7.82
CA PHE A 54 -0.22 12.34 -7.49
C PHE A 54 -1.34 11.37 -7.19
N HIS A 55 -2.14 11.69 -6.19
CA HIS A 55 -3.42 11.05 -5.97
C HIS A 55 -4.31 11.26 -7.19
N GLN A 56 -4.86 10.20 -7.74
CA GLN A 56 -5.54 10.29 -9.04
C GLN A 56 -6.93 10.89 -8.90
N ASN A 57 -7.72 10.43 -7.99
CA ASN A 57 -8.91 11.03 -7.45
C ASN A 57 -9.40 10.16 -6.27
N SER A 58 -10.19 10.74 -5.38
CA SER A 58 -10.81 10.02 -4.26
C SER A 58 -11.98 9.16 -4.77
N PHE A 59 -11.73 8.28 -5.73
CA PHE A 59 -12.76 7.44 -6.28
C PHE A 59 -13.45 6.66 -5.16
N GLY A 60 -14.72 6.97 -4.92
CA GLY A 60 -15.50 6.36 -3.86
C GLY A 60 -15.14 6.80 -2.43
N GLY A 61 -14.52 7.99 -2.24
CA GLY A 61 -14.25 8.50 -0.89
C GLY A 61 -13.05 7.86 -0.20
N GLY A 62 -12.08 7.36 -0.96
CA GLY A 62 -10.84 6.78 -0.40
C GLY A 62 -10.91 5.27 -0.17
N PHE A 63 -11.81 4.58 -0.87
CA PHE A 63 -11.90 3.11 -0.84
C PHE A 63 -10.74 2.40 -1.56
N TRP A 64 -9.95 3.11 -2.36
CA TRP A 64 -8.81 2.56 -3.09
C TRP A 64 -7.59 3.45 -2.99
N ASP A 65 -6.43 2.83 -2.93
CA ASP A 65 -5.17 3.50 -3.20
C ASP A 65 -5.00 3.65 -4.71
N ASN A 66 -5.06 4.89 -5.21
CA ASN A 66 -5.01 5.15 -6.65
C ASN A 66 -4.17 6.39 -6.96
N TYR A 67 -3.03 6.19 -7.62
CA TYR A 67 -2.08 7.25 -7.92
C TYR A 67 -1.56 7.18 -9.34
N SER A 68 -1.07 8.32 -9.82
CA SER A 68 -0.38 8.45 -11.09
C SER A 68 1.10 8.76 -10.86
N PHE A 69 1.96 8.18 -11.68
CA PHE A 69 3.37 8.46 -11.72
C PHE A 69 3.68 9.29 -12.97
N ARG A 70 4.24 10.50 -12.83
CA ARG A 70 4.63 11.40 -13.94
C ARG A 70 3.51 11.62 -14.96
N GLY A 71 2.26 11.69 -14.50
CA GLY A 71 1.08 11.87 -15.35
C GLY A 71 0.54 10.60 -16.02
N PHE A 72 1.21 9.45 -15.86
CA PHE A 72 0.66 8.17 -16.29
C PHE A 72 -0.32 7.68 -15.24
N SER A 73 -1.59 7.68 -15.59
CA SER A 73 -2.67 7.22 -14.74
C SER A 73 -3.02 5.77 -15.03
N THR A 74 -3.41 5.05 -14.00
CA THR A 74 -3.94 3.70 -14.11
C THR A 74 -5.46 3.71 -14.24
N ASP A 75 -6.05 2.60 -14.67
CA ASP A 75 -7.48 2.39 -14.53
C ASP A 75 -7.86 2.43 -13.04
N PRO A 76 -8.76 3.33 -12.62
CA PRO A 76 -9.13 3.47 -11.22
C PRO A 76 -9.75 2.20 -10.60
N ASN A 77 -10.22 1.26 -11.42
CA ASN A 77 -10.75 -0.02 -10.92
C ASN A 77 -9.67 -1.07 -10.69
N LEU A 78 -8.43 -0.82 -11.14
CA LEU A 78 -7.31 -1.75 -11.02
C LEU A 78 -6.30 -1.38 -9.94
N GLY A 79 -6.45 -0.20 -9.32
CA GLY A 79 -5.49 0.32 -8.35
C GLY A 79 -4.15 0.70 -8.97
N ALA A 80 -3.20 1.10 -8.13
CA ALA A 80 -1.85 1.49 -8.55
C ALA A 80 -0.92 0.28 -8.71
N ALA A 81 0.13 0.47 -9.52
CA ALA A 81 1.17 -0.54 -9.64
C ALA A 81 2.02 -0.58 -8.36
N MET A 82 1.96 -1.71 -7.66
CA MET A 82 2.69 -1.93 -6.40
C MET A 82 3.50 -3.21 -6.45
N ILE A 83 4.60 -3.20 -5.72
CA ILE A 83 5.34 -4.41 -5.31
C ILE A 83 5.44 -4.44 -3.79
N ARG A 84 5.49 -5.62 -3.22
CA ARG A 84 5.65 -5.84 -1.79
C ARG A 84 6.89 -6.68 -1.54
N ASN A 85 7.86 -6.13 -0.82
CA ASN A 85 9.13 -6.82 -0.55
C ASN A 85 9.79 -7.37 -1.84
N GLY A 86 9.71 -6.60 -2.94
CA GLY A 86 10.29 -6.99 -4.23
C GLY A 86 9.46 -7.96 -5.08
N LEU A 87 8.30 -8.42 -4.63
CA LEU A 87 7.37 -9.23 -5.42
C LEU A 87 6.22 -8.37 -5.91
N SER A 88 5.87 -8.47 -7.19
CA SER A 88 4.69 -7.76 -7.73
C SER A 88 3.43 -8.16 -6.95
N VAL A 89 2.60 -7.17 -6.66
CA VAL A 89 1.26 -7.39 -6.11
C VAL A 89 0.29 -7.16 -7.26
N ASN A 90 -0.58 -8.13 -7.49
CA ASN A 90 -1.55 -7.98 -8.54
C ASN A 90 -2.52 -6.85 -8.22
N ARG A 91 -2.96 -6.17 -9.26
CA ARG A 91 -4.01 -5.17 -9.21
C ARG A 91 -5.35 -5.86 -9.10
N GLY A 92 -6.30 -5.17 -8.60
CA GLY A 92 -7.65 -5.65 -8.41
C GLY A 92 -8.26 -4.96 -7.20
N ILE A 93 -9.28 -5.55 -6.66
CA ILE A 93 -9.90 -5.04 -5.45
C ILE A 93 -8.87 -5.13 -4.31
N SER A 94 -8.69 -4.02 -3.62
CA SER A 94 -7.78 -3.92 -2.49
C SER A 94 -8.31 -2.89 -1.51
N ALA A 95 -8.24 -3.20 -0.22
CA ALA A 95 -8.49 -2.18 0.81
C ALA A 95 -7.35 -1.16 0.83
N PRO A 96 -7.60 0.06 1.33
CA PRO A 96 -6.56 1.04 1.57
C PRO A 96 -5.46 0.46 2.47
N LYS A 97 -4.20 0.62 2.04
CA LYS A 97 -3.05 0.07 2.75
C LYS A 97 -2.68 0.91 3.96
N ASP A 98 -2.50 0.23 5.08
CA ASP A 98 -1.97 0.82 6.30
C ASP A 98 -0.44 0.87 6.26
N VAL A 99 0.17 1.84 6.95
CA VAL A 99 1.64 1.95 7.02
C VAL A 99 2.21 1.43 8.34
N VAL A 100 1.39 0.99 9.29
CA VAL A 100 1.85 0.53 10.61
C VAL A 100 2.88 -0.60 10.52
N ASN A 101 2.75 -1.51 9.56
CA ASN A 101 3.67 -2.62 9.32
C ASN A 101 4.71 -2.34 8.21
N ILE A 102 4.86 -1.07 7.79
CA ILE A 102 5.76 -0.66 6.71
C ILE A 102 7.02 -0.01 7.28
N GLU A 103 8.18 -0.50 6.86
CA GLU A 103 9.50 0.06 7.16
C GLU A 103 9.83 1.23 6.24
N SER A 104 9.51 1.08 4.96
CA SER A 104 9.75 2.14 3.97
C SER A 104 8.86 2.03 2.76
N LEU A 105 8.64 3.19 2.13
CA LEU A 105 8.00 3.34 0.83
C LEU A 105 9.04 3.79 -0.20
N GLU A 106 9.13 3.07 -1.31
CA GLU A 106 10.02 3.44 -2.41
C GLU A 106 9.20 3.71 -3.67
N PHE A 107 9.26 4.94 -4.14
CA PHE A 107 8.62 5.36 -5.38
C PHE A 107 9.64 5.29 -6.52
N LEU A 108 9.59 4.21 -7.29
CA LEU A 108 10.48 3.97 -8.43
C LEU A 108 9.85 4.59 -9.68
N LYS A 109 10.45 5.67 -10.18
CA LYS A 109 9.90 6.49 -11.27
C LYS A 109 10.54 6.12 -12.61
N GLY A 110 9.76 5.55 -13.49
CA GLY A 110 10.18 5.11 -14.82
C GLY A 110 9.82 3.65 -15.10
N PRO A 111 10.19 3.11 -16.26
CA PRO A 111 9.81 1.76 -16.65
C PRO A 111 10.60 0.71 -15.87
N MET A 112 9.91 -0.09 -15.07
CA MET A 112 10.49 -1.18 -14.26
C MET A 112 10.12 -2.57 -14.78
N ALA A 113 9.54 -2.65 -15.98
CA ALA A 113 9.04 -3.89 -16.55
C ALA A 113 10.11 -4.98 -16.76
N ALA A 114 11.37 -4.59 -16.97
CA ALA A 114 12.47 -5.53 -17.12
C ALA A 114 12.78 -6.30 -15.83
N LEU A 115 12.49 -5.71 -14.66
CA LEU A 115 12.80 -6.29 -13.35
C LEU A 115 11.57 -6.90 -12.67
N TYR A 116 10.41 -6.31 -12.89
CA TYR A 116 9.19 -6.63 -12.15
C TYR A 116 8.03 -7.09 -13.05
N GLY A 117 8.31 -7.32 -14.34
CA GLY A 117 7.31 -7.76 -15.30
C GLY A 117 6.34 -6.64 -15.70
N ARG A 118 5.11 -7.01 -16.03
CA ARG A 118 4.09 -6.07 -16.50
C ARG A 118 3.78 -5.01 -15.44
N GLY A 119 4.06 -3.75 -15.75
CA GLY A 119 3.84 -2.60 -14.88
C GLY A 119 3.50 -1.35 -15.69
N GLU A 120 3.27 -0.26 -14.97
CA GLU A 120 3.02 1.05 -15.58
C GLU A 120 4.34 1.70 -16.02
N THR A 121 4.28 2.43 -17.14
CA THR A 121 5.44 3.14 -17.70
C THR A 121 5.90 4.30 -16.84
N GLY A 122 5.02 4.89 -16.05
CA GLY A 122 5.32 6.02 -15.17
C GLY A 122 6.15 5.65 -13.95
N GLY A 123 5.98 4.45 -13.44
CA GLY A 123 6.67 3.97 -12.24
C GLY A 123 5.83 2.99 -11.43
N LEU A 124 6.37 2.60 -10.28
CA LEU A 124 5.70 1.75 -9.31
C LEU A 124 6.08 2.12 -7.88
N LEU A 125 5.27 1.68 -6.93
CA LEU A 125 5.51 1.80 -5.50
C LEU A 125 5.97 0.45 -4.94
N ASN A 126 7.12 0.43 -4.24
CA ASN A 126 7.55 -0.69 -3.43
C ASN A 126 7.24 -0.44 -1.96
N LEU A 127 6.54 -1.37 -1.35
CA LEU A 127 6.22 -1.43 0.07
C LEU A 127 7.20 -2.39 0.73
N ASN A 128 8.10 -1.90 1.56
CA ASN A 128 8.98 -2.74 2.35
C ASN A 128 8.38 -2.95 3.74
N SER A 129 8.07 -4.19 4.08
CA SER A 129 7.53 -4.53 5.40
C SER A 129 8.59 -4.40 6.48
N LYS A 130 8.19 -3.96 7.67
CA LYS A 130 8.97 -4.14 8.90
C LYS A 130 9.24 -5.64 9.09
N LYS A 131 10.40 -5.99 9.63
CA LYS A 131 10.76 -7.38 9.91
C LYS A 131 10.68 -7.67 11.41
N PRO A 132 10.38 -8.92 11.81
CA PRO A 132 10.57 -9.38 13.17
C PRO A 132 11.99 -9.09 13.66
N GLN A 133 12.12 -8.66 14.93
CA GLN A 133 13.38 -8.31 15.57
C GLN A 133 13.71 -9.33 16.67
N TRP A 134 15.01 -9.51 16.96
CA TRP A 134 15.50 -10.35 18.07
C TRP A 134 15.61 -9.60 19.39
N GLU A 135 15.26 -8.31 19.40
CA GLU A 135 15.05 -7.51 20.60
C GLU A 135 13.56 -7.24 20.76
N SER A 136 13.06 -7.37 22.01
CA SER A 136 11.65 -7.13 22.29
C SER A 136 11.37 -5.63 22.29
N GLU A 137 10.44 -5.23 21.44
CA GLU A 137 10.01 -3.84 21.31
C GLU A 137 8.49 -3.77 21.20
N SER A 138 7.89 -2.74 21.79
CA SER A 138 6.46 -2.45 21.70
C SER A 138 6.25 -0.98 21.42
N GLU A 139 5.31 -0.67 20.52
CA GLU A 139 4.95 0.70 20.18
C GLU A 139 3.43 0.83 20.20
N LEU A 140 2.91 1.82 20.95
CA LEU A 140 1.49 2.16 21.00
C LEU A 140 1.30 3.60 20.51
N ASN A 141 0.49 3.78 19.48
CA ASN A 141 0.14 5.09 18.96
C ASN A 141 -1.36 5.34 19.09
N LEU A 142 -1.70 6.51 19.64
CA LEU A 142 -3.06 6.99 19.77
C LEU A 142 -3.20 8.32 19.04
N ARG A 143 -4.21 8.45 18.20
CA ARG A 143 -4.49 9.65 17.44
C ARG A 143 -5.95 10.02 17.56
N ALA A 144 -6.20 11.32 17.75
CA ALA A 144 -7.53 11.92 17.66
C ALA A 144 -7.40 13.35 17.11
N ASN A 145 -8.37 13.78 16.34
CA ASN A 145 -8.41 15.15 15.85
C ASN A 145 -9.81 15.78 16.00
N THR A 146 -9.88 17.07 15.70
CA THR A 146 -11.12 17.85 15.82
C THR A 146 -12.18 17.53 14.76
N GLN A 147 -11.85 16.66 13.80
CA GLN A 147 -12.76 16.19 12.75
C GLN A 147 -13.38 14.84 13.10
N GLU A 148 -13.34 14.44 14.38
CA GLU A 148 -13.86 13.16 14.86
C GLU A 148 -13.21 11.97 14.15
N GLN A 149 -11.88 12.03 13.95
CA GLN A 149 -11.09 10.93 13.44
C GLN A 149 -10.26 10.36 14.58
N TYR A 150 -10.38 9.05 14.79
CA TYR A 150 -9.74 8.34 15.88
C TYR A 150 -8.96 7.16 15.34
N ARG A 151 -7.75 6.99 15.84
CA ARG A 151 -6.92 5.85 15.49
C ARG A 151 -6.16 5.34 16.71
N ILE A 152 -6.09 4.03 16.82
CA ILE A 152 -5.20 3.30 17.72
C ILE A 152 -4.38 2.32 16.90
N SER A 153 -3.08 2.25 17.14
CA SER A 153 -2.24 1.19 16.61
C SER A 153 -1.27 0.67 17.67
N LEU A 154 -1.05 -0.63 17.64
CA LEU A 154 -0.15 -1.35 18.52
C LEU A 154 0.75 -2.24 17.67
N GLU A 155 2.04 -2.16 17.90
CA GLU A 155 3.03 -3.09 17.38
C GLU A 155 3.77 -3.78 18.52
N HIS A 156 4.13 -5.02 18.30
CA HIS A 156 5.02 -5.76 19.17
C HIS A 156 5.88 -6.73 18.35
N THR A 157 7.17 -6.76 18.65
CA THR A 157 8.13 -7.72 18.08
C THR A 157 8.97 -8.32 19.19
N ALA A 158 9.28 -9.61 19.09
CA ALA A 158 10.15 -10.30 20.02
C ALA A 158 10.68 -11.61 19.41
N PRO A 159 11.80 -12.15 19.90
CA PRO A 159 12.19 -13.52 19.63
C PRO A 159 11.28 -14.52 20.35
N ILE A 160 10.99 -15.63 19.70
CA ILE A 160 10.44 -16.84 20.34
C ILE A 160 11.60 -17.68 20.87
N ASN A 161 12.69 -17.73 20.08
CA ASN A 161 13.98 -18.33 20.42
C ASN A 161 15.08 -17.71 19.54
N ASP A 162 16.29 -18.25 19.55
CA ASP A 162 17.42 -17.73 18.79
C ASP A 162 17.23 -17.82 17.26
N GLU A 163 16.36 -18.71 16.78
CA GLU A 163 16.11 -18.95 15.37
C GLU A 163 14.81 -18.34 14.87
N LEU A 164 13.83 -18.10 15.75
CA LEU A 164 12.47 -17.69 15.38
C LEU A 164 12.08 -16.42 16.10
N ALA A 165 11.70 -15.40 15.33
CA ALA A 165 11.15 -14.14 15.83
C ALA A 165 9.81 -13.82 15.17
N TYR A 166 8.98 -13.04 15.87
CA TYR A 166 7.69 -12.59 15.37
C TYR A 166 7.52 -11.08 15.47
N ARG A 167 6.62 -10.54 14.68
CA ARG A 167 6.06 -9.19 14.79
C ARG A 167 4.55 -9.26 14.61
N LEU A 168 3.85 -8.51 15.44
CA LEU A 168 2.40 -8.32 15.35
C LEU A 168 2.12 -6.83 15.24
N ALA A 169 1.31 -6.43 14.28
CA ALA A 169 0.80 -5.07 14.16
C ALA A 169 -0.72 -5.11 14.08
N VAL A 170 -1.37 -4.24 14.85
CA VAL A 170 -2.83 -4.06 14.85
C VAL A 170 -3.12 -2.58 14.74
N ALA A 171 -4.09 -2.21 13.92
CA ALA A 171 -4.61 -0.85 13.91
C ALA A 171 -6.14 -0.86 13.76
N HIS A 172 -6.76 0.10 14.42
CA HIS A 172 -8.18 0.40 14.26
C HIS A 172 -8.34 1.91 14.01
N GLU A 173 -9.20 2.24 13.08
CA GLU A 173 -9.45 3.61 12.64
C GLU A 173 -10.95 3.82 12.46
N ASP A 174 -11.48 4.91 13.04
CA ASP A 174 -12.84 5.38 12.87
C ASP A 174 -12.80 6.86 12.49
N ASN A 175 -13.27 7.18 11.30
CA ASN A 175 -13.13 8.49 10.70
C ASN A 175 -14.48 9.05 10.26
N GLN A 176 -14.77 10.25 10.73
CA GLN A 176 -15.84 11.09 10.17
C GLN A 176 -15.26 12.01 9.08
N SER A 177 -16.06 12.30 8.09
CA SER A 177 -15.74 13.28 7.05
C SER A 177 -16.34 14.66 7.37
N PHE A 178 -15.81 15.69 6.71
CA PHE A 178 -16.48 16.99 6.70
C PHE A 178 -17.80 16.98 5.90
N ARG A 179 -18.05 15.91 5.13
CA ARG A 179 -19.29 15.72 4.38
C ARG A 179 -20.34 15.04 5.24
N ASP A 180 -21.59 15.46 5.05
CA ASP A 180 -22.74 14.86 5.72
C ASP A 180 -22.85 13.37 5.34
N HIS A 181 -23.14 12.51 6.31
CA HIS A 181 -23.35 11.05 6.13
C HIS A 181 -22.13 10.27 5.61
N VAL A 182 -20.93 10.84 5.61
CA VAL A 182 -19.73 10.16 5.13
C VAL A 182 -18.83 9.81 6.30
N SER A 183 -18.62 8.53 6.49
CA SER A 183 -17.74 7.98 7.52
C SER A 183 -17.06 6.70 7.04
N SER A 184 -16.01 6.28 7.72
CA SER A 184 -15.35 5.02 7.46
C SER A 184 -14.76 4.42 8.73
N GLU A 185 -14.70 3.09 8.77
CA GLU A 185 -14.03 2.32 9.82
C GLU A 185 -13.11 1.29 9.18
N ARG A 186 -11.94 1.11 9.74
CA ARG A 186 -10.95 0.14 9.27
C ARG A 186 -10.32 -0.62 10.41
N TRP A 187 -10.26 -1.95 10.26
CA TRP A 187 -9.46 -2.85 11.07
C TRP A 187 -8.31 -3.39 10.24
N PHE A 188 -7.15 -3.41 10.84
CA PHE A 188 -5.93 -3.94 10.25
C PHE A 188 -5.22 -4.86 11.24
N PHE A 189 -4.76 -6.03 10.78
CA PHE A 189 -3.96 -6.96 11.54
C PHE A 189 -2.89 -7.58 10.67
N SER A 190 -1.64 -7.57 11.11
CA SER A 190 -0.49 -8.09 10.36
C SER A 190 0.43 -8.92 11.26
N PRO A 191 0.26 -10.24 11.32
CA PRO A 191 1.23 -11.15 11.92
C PRO A 191 2.35 -11.49 10.92
N GLN A 192 3.58 -11.50 11.42
CA GLN A 192 4.79 -11.79 10.67
C GLN A 192 5.69 -12.72 11.47
N LEU A 193 6.42 -13.59 10.76
CA LEU A 193 7.40 -14.51 11.34
C LEU A 193 8.69 -14.48 10.50
N THR A 194 9.82 -14.56 11.15
CA THR A 194 11.13 -14.82 10.53
C THR A 194 11.75 -16.02 11.18
N TRP A 195 12.10 -17.00 10.37
CA TRP A 195 12.78 -18.21 10.81
C TRP A 195 14.16 -18.32 10.14
N LYS A 196 15.21 -18.26 10.96
CA LYS A 196 16.59 -18.58 10.57
C LYS A 196 16.76 -20.09 10.61
N ILE A 197 16.54 -20.77 9.48
CA ILE A 197 16.69 -22.22 9.37
C ILE A 197 18.16 -22.63 9.54
N SER A 198 19.08 -21.78 9.06
CA SER A 198 20.51 -21.86 9.26
C SER A 198 21.14 -20.48 9.06
N ASP A 199 22.44 -20.32 9.27
CA ASP A 199 23.17 -19.09 8.97
C ASP A 199 23.04 -18.63 7.51
N GLN A 200 22.77 -19.58 6.60
CA GLN A 200 22.64 -19.35 5.16
C GLN A 200 21.20 -19.31 4.66
N THR A 201 20.22 -19.74 5.48
CA THR A 201 18.84 -19.95 5.03
C THR A 201 17.86 -19.28 5.97
N GLN A 202 17.07 -18.36 5.43
CA GLN A 202 16.00 -17.67 6.15
C GLN A 202 14.68 -17.84 5.42
N LEU A 203 13.61 -18.02 6.18
CA LEU A 203 12.24 -18.03 5.73
C LEU A 203 11.47 -16.91 6.44
N ASP A 204 10.86 -16.02 5.65
CA ASP A 204 10.01 -14.93 6.14
C ASP A 204 8.57 -15.22 5.74
N PHE A 205 7.65 -15.07 6.68
CA PHE A 205 6.21 -15.06 6.45
C PHE A 205 5.63 -13.71 6.82
N ASP A 206 4.96 -13.07 5.87
CA ASP A 206 4.22 -11.82 6.04
C ASP A 206 2.74 -12.08 5.77
N SER A 207 1.86 -11.48 6.56
CA SER A 207 0.43 -11.49 6.26
C SER A 207 -0.25 -10.19 6.68
N GLU A 208 -1.35 -9.88 6.00
CA GLU A 208 -2.22 -8.72 6.27
C GLU A 208 -3.68 -9.11 6.17
N PHE A 209 -4.46 -8.67 7.13
CA PHE A 209 -5.90 -8.81 7.18
C PHE A 209 -6.48 -7.41 7.35
N THR A 210 -7.18 -6.92 6.33
CA THR A 210 -7.82 -5.61 6.35
C THR A 210 -9.32 -5.77 6.15
N GLU A 211 -10.11 -5.20 7.06
CA GLU A 211 -11.53 -4.98 6.86
C GLU A 211 -11.77 -3.47 6.87
N HIS A 212 -12.32 -2.96 5.78
CA HIS A 212 -12.66 -1.55 5.62
C HIS A 212 -14.14 -1.43 5.23
N LYS A 213 -14.87 -0.59 5.94
CA LYS A 213 -16.26 -0.26 5.63
C LYS A 213 -16.44 1.25 5.67
N GLY A 214 -17.37 1.74 4.90
CA GLY A 214 -17.70 3.16 4.93
C GLY A 214 -18.66 3.57 3.84
N THR A 215 -19.02 4.83 3.89
CA THR A 215 -19.92 5.46 2.92
C THR A 215 -19.19 5.67 1.59
N PHE A 216 -19.76 5.15 0.52
CA PHE A 216 -19.19 5.35 -0.83
C PHE A 216 -19.56 6.74 -1.36
N ASP A 217 -18.63 7.67 -1.32
CA ASP A 217 -18.83 9.07 -1.71
C ASP A 217 -18.16 9.41 -3.05
N ARG A 218 -18.94 9.96 -3.99
CA ARG A 218 -18.47 10.44 -5.29
C ARG A 218 -18.21 11.95 -5.35
N GLY A 219 -18.37 12.61 -4.22
CA GLY A 219 -18.24 14.06 -4.15
C GLY A 219 -19.43 14.83 -4.72
N VAL A 220 -19.21 16.11 -5.00
CA VAL A 220 -20.23 17.04 -5.49
C VAL A 220 -20.16 17.22 -6.99
N SER A 221 -21.30 17.55 -7.59
CA SER A 221 -21.43 17.76 -9.03
C SER A 221 -21.20 19.23 -9.41
N THR A 222 -20.77 19.43 -10.65
CA THR A 222 -20.57 20.75 -11.26
C THR A 222 -21.44 20.91 -12.50
N VAL A 223 -21.82 22.17 -12.81
CA VAL A 223 -22.44 22.57 -14.08
C VAL A 223 -21.60 23.72 -14.66
N ASN A 224 -21.22 23.60 -15.92
CA ASN A 224 -20.37 24.61 -16.59
C ASN A 224 -19.11 24.95 -15.79
N HIS A 225 -18.45 23.94 -15.21
CA HIS A 225 -17.25 24.07 -14.36
C HIS A 225 -17.45 24.85 -13.03
N GLN A 226 -18.69 25.06 -12.61
CA GLN A 226 -19.01 25.69 -11.32
C GLN A 226 -19.68 24.70 -10.38
N PHE A 227 -19.33 24.75 -9.10
CA PHE A 227 -20.02 23.99 -8.06
C PHE A 227 -21.44 24.52 -7.91
N VAL A 228 -22.42 23.62 -7.93
CA VAL A 228 -23.87 23.97 -7.83
C VAL A 228 -24.49 23.47 -6.54
N MET A 229 -23.68 22.94 -5.62
CA MET A 229 -24.11 22.47 -4.31
C MET A 229 -23.02 22.73 -3.27
N ASP A 230 -23.40 22.71 -2.00
CA ASP A 230 -22.48 22.85 -0.87
C ASP A 230 -21.45 21.70 -0.89
N PRO A 231 -20.15 21.96 -0.63
CA PRO A 231 -19.13 20.92 -0.51
C PRO A 231 -19.43 19.85 0.53
N LYS A 232 -20.23 20.14 1.55
CA LYS A 232 -20.67 19.18 2.57
C LYS A 232 -21.74 18.21 2.07
N THR A 233 -22.40 18.52 0.95
CA THR A 233 -23.51 17.70 0.44
C THR A 233 -23.05 16.30 0.09
N PHE A 234 -23.66 15.30 0.70
CA PHE A 234 -23.58 13.91 0.26
C PHE A 234 -24.54 13.69 -0.91
N THR A 235 -24.03 13.21 -2.04
CA THR A 235 -24.80 13.00 -3.26
C THR A 235 -25.32 11.57 -3.42
N GLY A 236 -24.93 10.67 -2.52
CA GLY A 236 -25.40 9.30 -2.45
C GLY A 236 -26.74 9.14 -1.72
N GLU A 237 -26.97 7.96 -1.18
CA GLU A 237 -28.17 7.60 -0.42
C GLU A 237 -27.75 7.06 0.95
N PRO A 238 -28.07 7.76 2.06
CA PRO A 238 -27.69 7.31 3.41
C PRO A 238 -28.21 5.90 3.76
N ASP A 239 -29.38 5.55 3.25
CA ASP A 239 -30.02 4.27 3.51
C ASP A 239 -29.38 3.08 2.75
N ASP A 240 -28.42 3.34 1.86
CA ASP A 240 -27.63 2.27 1.21
C ASP A 240 -26.70 1.55 2.19
N GLY A 241 -26.35 2.21 3.30
CA GLY A 241 -25.41 1.71 4.27
C GLY A 241 -23.96 1.70 3.76
N ASP A 242 -23.11 0.94 4.42
CA ASP A 242 -21.67 0.89 4.11
C ASP A 242 -21.34 -0.05 2.96
N LEU A 243 -20.46 0.39 2.10
CA LEU A 243 -19.68 -0.49 1.24
C LEU A 243 -18.58 -1.14 2.09
N LYS A 244 -18.36 -2.45 1.93
CA LYS A 244 -17.39 -3.22 2.73
C LYS A 244 -16.35 -3.83 1.83
N ILE A 245 -15.07 -3.73 2.25
CA ILE A 245 -13.95 -4.42 1.62
C ILE A 245 -13.27 -5.30 2.66
N LYS A 246 -13.02 -6.56 2.30
CA LYS A 246 -12.10 -7.47 2.98
C LYS A 246 -10.93 -7.72 2.05
N ASP A 247 -9.71 -7.61 2.56
CA ASP A 247 -8.48 -7.82 1.78
C ASP A 247 -7.50 -8.61 2.64
N TYR A 248 -7.20 -9.83 2.24
CA TYR A 248 -6.32 -10.75 2.91
C TYR A 248 -5.12 -11.04 2.03
N PHE A 249 -3.93 -10.83 2.56
CA PHE A 249 -2.68 -11.00 1.87
C PHE A 249 -1.74 -11.89 2.68
N TYR A 250 -1.06 -12.79 2.00
CA TYR A 250 -0.04 -13.68 2.55
C TYR A 250 1.16 -13.71 1.62
N GLN A 251 2.35 -13.69 2.18
CA GLN A 251 3.60 -13.81 1.43
C GLN A 251 4.59 -14.69 2.20
N LEU A 252 5.17 -15.66 1.52
CA LEU A 252 6.27 -16.49 2.02
C LEU A 252 7.48 -16.22 1.16
N ARG A 253 8.62 -15.91 1.79
CA ARG A 253 9.89 -15.60 1.14
C ARG A 253 10.99 -16.46 1.71
N LEU A 254 11.69 -17.20 0.85
CA LEU A 254 12.87 -17.97 1.15
C LEU A 254 14.09 -17.25 0.60
N SER A 255 15.11 -17.08 1.43
CA SER A 255 16.43 -16.59 1.04
C SER A 255 17.48 -17.63 1.42
N HIS A 256 18.33 -18.01 0.46
CA HIS A 256 19.40 -18.96 0.69
C HIS A 256 20.71 -18.49 0.03
N GLU A 257 21.77 -18.42 0.81
CA GLU A 257 23.12 -18.03 0.37
C GLU A 257 23.96 -19.30 0.18
N PHE A 258 24.16 -19.71 -1.07
CA PHE A 258 25.02 -20.85 -1.38
C PHE A 258 26.48 -20.59 -1.03
N ASN A 259 26.93 -19.36 -1.28
CA ASN A 259 28.24 -18.81 -0.97
C ASN A 259 28.19 -17.27 -1.12
N PRO A 260 29.27 -16.52 -0.84
CA PRO A 260 29.27 -15.05 -0.92
C PRO A 260 28.90 -14.46 -2.29
N ASP A 261 29.04 -15.25 -3.36
CA ASP A 261 28.78 -14.81 -4.74
C ASP A 261 27.41 -15.23 -5.27
N TRP A 262 26.76 -16.21 -4.64
CA TRP A 262 25.51 -16.79 -5.14
C TRP A 262 24.42 -16.85 -4.09
N LYS A 263 23.28 -16.23 -4.39
CA LYS A 263 22.09 -16.17 -3.53
C LYS A 263 20.84 -16.53 -4.31
N LEU A 264 19.99 -17.37 -3.72
CA LEU A 264 18.64 -17.68 -4.18
C LEU A 264 17.63 -16.91 -3.36
N ASN A 265 16.71 -16.23 -4.03
CA ASN A 265 15.50 -15.66 -3.42
C ASN A 265 14.28 -16.26 -4.12
N SER A 266 13.39 -16.86 -3.35
CA SER A 266 12.10 -17.35 -3.83
C SER A 266 10.99 -16.74 -3.01
N ALA A 267 9.90 -16.32 -3.67
CA ALA A 267 8.74 -15.79 -3.00
C ALA A 267 7.47 -16.33 -3.64
N VAL A 268 6.46 -16.54 -2.81
CA VAL A 268 5.09 -16.82 -3.24
C VAL A 268 4.16 -15.91 -2.44
N SER A 269 3.15 -15.35 -3.09
CA SER A 269 2.09 -14.61 -2.42
C SER A 269 0.72 -15.10 -2.85
N TYR A 270 -0.22 -15.00 -1.94
CA TYR A 270 -1.64 -15.22 -2.15
C TYR A 270 -2.42 -14.01 -1.65
N LYS A 271 -3.36 -13.55 -2.43
CA LYS A 271 -4.27 -12.48 -2.07
C LYS A 271 -5.69 -12.89 -2.37
N ASP A 272 -6.58 -12.62 -1.43
CA ASP A 272 -8.03 -12.76 -1.56
C ASP A 272 -8.71 -11.47 -1.08
N ALA A 273 -9.49 -10.85 -1.96
CA ALA A 273 -10.19 -9.62 -1.63
C ALA A 273 -11.62 -9.64 -2.15
N GLN A 274 -12.53 -9.11 -1.35
CA GLN A 274 -13.94 -8.96 -1.69
C GLN A 274 -14.42 -7.54 -1.37
N MET A 275 -15.24 -7.00 -2.26
CA MET A 275 -15.99 -5.76 -2.05
C MET A 275 -17.48 -6.04 -2.21
N VAL A 276 -18.29 -5.67 -1.22
CA VAL A 276 -19.74 -5.90 -1.24
C VAL A 276 -20.50 -4.71 -0.66
N GLY A 277 -21.61 -4.37 -1.29
CA GLY A 277 -22.55 -3.35 -0.80
C GLY A 277 -23.29 -2.61 -1.89
N PHE A 278 -24.23 -1.80 -1.46
CA PHE A 278 -24.92 -0.84 -2.32
C PHE A 278 -24.20 0.52 -2.29
N ALA A 279 -24.32 1.26 -3.38
CA ALA A 279 -23.99 2.67 -3.42
C ALA A 279 -24.83 3.38 -4.48
N THR A 280 -25.44 4.49 -4.10
CA THR A 280 -26.10 5.42 -5.00
C THR A 280 -25.11 6.48 -5.43
N GLU A 281 -24.94 6.62 -6.73
CA GLU A 281 -23.92 7.49 -7.33
C GLU A 281 -24.55 8.59 -8.17
N PRO A 282 -24.02 9.82 -8.15
CA PRO A 282 -24.41 10.87 -9.07
C PRO A 282 -24.05 10.48 -10.50
N ARG A 283 -24.98 10.63 -11.43
CA ARG A 283 -24.77 10.38 -12.86
C ARG A 283 -24.64 11.67 -13.66
N ARG A 284 -25.61 12.53 -13.51
CA ARG A 284 -25.71 13.75 -14.29
C ARG A 284 -26.49 14.80 -13.54
N MET A 285 -25.94 16.01 -13.43
CA MET A 285 -26.68 17.17 -13.05
C MET A 285 -27.47 17.68 -14.27
N GLN A 286 -28.76 17.94 -14.12
CA GLN A 286 -29.60 18.50 -15.16
C GLN A 286 -29.21 19.97 -15.40
N ALA A 287 -29.62 20.52 -16.55
CA ALA A 287 -29.30 21.87 -16.94
C ALA A 287 -29.90 22.95 -16.01
N ASP A 288 -30.92 22.59 -15.21
CA ASP A 288 -31.52 23.45 -14.19
C ASP A 288 -30.58 23.69 -12.98
N GLY A 289 -29.48 22.96 -12.86
CA GLY A 289 -28.54 23.03 -11.74
C GLY A 289 -29.11 22.58 -10.39
N ARG A 290 -30.27 21.95 -10.38
CA ARG A 290 -31.01 21.56 -9.16
C ARG A 290 -31.36 20.07 -9.12
N THR A 291 -31.59 19.47 -10.28
CA THR A 291 -32.00 18.08 -10.38
C THR A 291 -30.79 17.19 -10.67
N LEU A 292 -30.46 16.31 -9.72
CA LEU A 292 -29.37 15.33 -9.83
C LEU A 292 -29.95 13.96 -10.18
N GLU A 293 -29.59 13.44 -11.36
CA GLU A 293 -29.84 12.06 -11.74
C GLU A 293 -28.85 11.16 -11.00
N ARG A 294 -29.35 10.15 -10.31
CA ARG A 294 -28.54 9.20 -9.54
C ARG A 294 -28.79 7.78 -10.01
N GLN A 295 -27.80 6.89 -9.80
CA GLN A 295 -27.91 5.46 -10.08
C GLN A 295 -27.51 4.67 -8.86
N ARG A 296 -28.39 3.83 -8.35
CA ARG A 296 -28.08 2.84 -7.32
C ARG A 296 -27.44 1.62 -7.95
N ARG A 297 -26.31 1.16 -7.39
CA ARG A 297 -25.58 -0.02 -7.83
C ARG A 297 -25.31 -0.95 -6.67
N TYR A 298 -25.50 -2.22 -6.88
CA TYR A 298 -24.96 -3.26 -6.02
C TYR A 298 -23.60 -3.69 -6.54
N ARG A 299 -22.64 -3.85 -5.63
CA ARG A 299 -21.30 -4.35 -5.89
C ARG A 299 -21.12 -5.66 -5.15
N ASP A 300 -20.63 -6.65 -5.84
CA ASP A 300 -20.18 -7.91 -5.28
C ASP A 300 -19.03 -8.38 -6.17
N TYR A 301 -17.85 -7.94 -5.81
CA TYR A 301 -16.61 -8.18 -6.56
C TYR A 301 -15.66 -8.99 -5.72
N THR A 302 -15.01 -9.95 -6.33
CA THR A 302 -13.92 -10.73 -5.75
C THR A 302 -12.67 -10.60 -6.59
N SER A 303 -11.51 -10.67 -5.95
CA SER A 303 -10.20 -10.71 -6.61
C SER A 303 -9.34 -11.71 -5.87
N GLU A 304 -8.88 -12.74 -6.57
CA GLU A 304 -8.04 -13.80 -6.04
C GLU A 304 -6.78 -13.90 -6.91
N ASP A 305 -5.60 -13.85 -6.28
CA ASP A 305 -4.33 -13.83 -6.97
C ASP A 305 -3.29 -14.71 -6.30
N VAL A 306 -2.55 -15.45 -7.11
CA VAL A 306 -1.35 -16.19 -6.73
C VAL A 306 -0.18 -15.72 -7.57
N LEU A 307 0.89 -15.32 -6.94
CA LEU A 307 2.14 -14.92 -7.61
C LEU A 307 3.30 -15.71 -7.04
N ALA A 308 4.18 -16.16 -7.90
CA ALA A 308 5.43 -16.82 -7.52
C ALA A 308 6.59 -16.26 -8.34
N GLN A 309 7.72 -16.05 -7.68
CA GLN A 309 8.95 -15.57 -8.28
C GLN A 309 10.14 -16.30 -7.66
N THR A 310 11.10 -16.66 -8.50
CA THR A 310 12.39 -17.20 -8.05
C THR A 310 13.49 -16.46 -8.78
N GLU A 311 14.49 -16.02 -8.04
CA GLU A 311 15.65 -15.27 -8.53
C GLU A 311 16.91 -15.94 -8.05
N LEU A 312 17.84 -16.19 -8.97
CA LEU A 312 19.20 -16.58 -8.64
C LEU A 312 20.12 -15.39 -8.95
N LEU A 313 20.67 -14.80 -7.90
CA LEU A 313 21.60 -13.70 -8.00
C LEU A 313 23.02 -14.25 -7.91
N GLY A 314 23.86 -13.89 -8.87
CA GLY A 314 25.23 -14.40 -8.93
C GLY A 314 26.21 -13.35 -9.42
N LYS A 315 27.43 -13.41 -8.90
CA LYS A 315 28.55 -12.62 -9.33
C LYS A 315 29.55 -13.52 -10.05
N ILE A 316 29.89 -13.17 -11.27
CA ILE A 316 30.84 -13.92 -12.11
C ILE A 316 31.98 -12.99 -12.45
N ASP A 317 33.19 -13.30 -12.00
CA ASP A 317 34.38 -12.57 -12.39
C ASP A 317 34.84 -13.07 -13.77
N THR A 318 34.87 -12.17 -14.74
CA THR A 318 35.33 -12.47 -16.10
C THR A 318 36.59 -11.65 -16.39
N SER A 319 37.53 -12.24 -17.12
CA SER A 319 38.80 -11.58 -17.46
C SER A 319 38.62 -10.39 -18.45
N TRP A 320 37.44 -10.24 -19.06
CA TRP A 320 37.18 -9.29 -20.15
C TRP A 320 36.03 -8.29 -19.88
N ALA A 321 35.32 -8.46 -18.79
CA ALA A 321 34.28 -7.54 -18.39
C ALA A 321 34.35 -7.28 -16.87
N ARG A 322 34.31 -6.04 -16.49
CA ARG A 322 34.09 -5.56 -15.12
C ARG A 322 32.72 -4.93 -15.01
#